data_4a99b8678fcd97f0814bb25bb42e2e2e
#
_entry.id   4a99b8678fcd97f0814bb25bb42e2e2e
#
_cell.length_a   1.000
_cell.length_b   1.000
_cell.length_c   1.000
_cell.angle_alpha   90.00
_cell.angle_beta   90.00
_cell.angle_gamma   90.00
#
_symmetry.space_group_name_H-M   'P 1'
#
loop_
_entity.id
_entity.type
_entity.pdbx_description
1 polymer ?
#
loop_
_entity_poly.entity_id
_entity_poly.type
_entity_poly.pdbx_seq_one_letter_code
_entity_poly.pdbx_strand_id
1 'polypeptide(L)'
;REHGDFRACYVKDTSFVRNHVNVFEHDKQNADDMTNLMEKAGPREMIYFNPAHVTAGICTCGGLCPGLNDVIRAVVRCLWNRYGVRRISGIRYGYKGFLNEFGFDVVDLNPDKVDDIHKTGGSYLGTSRGCGDRVIDIVDAIERLNINMLFIVGGDGTQRGSLEIAEEIE
;
A
#
# COMPACT_ATOMS: atom_id res chain seq x y z
N ARG A 1 -9.34 5.06 20.89
CA ARG A 1 -8.54 6.21 20.41
C ARG A 1 -8.65 7.32 21.43
N GLU A 2 -7.59 7.59 22.18
CA GLU A 2 -7.54 8.72 23.13
C GLU A 2 -7.33 10.08 22.44
N HIS A 3 -7.07 10.10 21.17
CA HIS A 3 -6.98 11.32 20.37
C HIS A 3 -8.03 11.28 19.29
N GLY A 4 -9.25 11.49 19.73
CA GLY A 4 -10.43 11.63 18.90
C GLY A 4 -10.36 12.85 18.02
N ASP A 5 -9.46 12.83 17.10
CA ASP A 5 -9.48 13.80 16.08
C ASP A 5 -10.52 13.42 15.06
N PHE A 6 -11.52 14.26 15.11
CA PHE A 6 -12.33 14.55 13.99
C PHE A 6 -13.24 13.43 13.53
N ARG A 7 -14.45 13.76 13.46
CA ARG A 7 -15.54 13.20 12.66
C ARG A 7 -15.08 12.32 11.51
N ALA A 8 -14.36 11.24 11.83
CA ALA A 8 -14.03 10.23 10.87
C ALA A 8 -15.34 9.55 10.50
N CYS A 9 -15.81 9.79 9.29
CA CYS A 9 -16.92 9.03 8.74
C CYS A 9 -16.39 7.62 8.48
N TYR A 10 -16.49 6.75 9.46
CA TYR A 10 -16.10 5.35 9.31
C TYR A 10 -16.98 4.66 8.28
N VAL A 11 -16.36 3.84 7.46
CA VAL A 11 -17.06 2.94 6.54
C VAL A 11 -17.35 1.64 7.29
N LYS A 12 -18.58 1.16 7.18
CA LYS A 12 -18.96 -0.13 7.76
C LYS A 12 -18.37 -1.30 6.95
N ASP A 13 -17.99 -2.38 7.61
CA ASP A 13 -17.45 -3.58 6.95
C ASP A 13 -18.44 -4.25 6.00
N THR A 14 -19.73 -3.98 6.19
CA THR A 14 -20.82 -4.43 5.32
C THR A 14 -21.14 -3.48 4.16
N SER A 15 -20.32 -2.47 3.94
CA SER A 15 -20.54 -1.48 2.87
C SER A 15 -19.78 -1.88 1.61
N PHE A 16 -20.51 -2.04 0.52
CA PHE A 16 -19.96 -2.39 -0.79
C PHE A 16 -20.28 -1.33 -1.84
N VAL A 17 -19.49 -1.30 -2.88
CA VAL A 17 -19.73 -0.51 -4.10
C VAL A 17 -19.77 -1.46 -5.30
N ARG A 18 -20.55 -1.10 -6.31
CA ARG A 18 -20.58 -1.88 -7.55
C ARG A 18 -19.32 -1.62 -8.36
N ASN A 19 -18.77 -2.69 -8.93
CA ASN A 19 -17.61 -2.61 -9.82
C ASN A 19 -17.95 -1.87 -11.13
N HIS A 20 -19.19 -2.07 -11.65
CA HIS A 20 -19.65 -1.42 -12.86
C HIS A 20 -20.78 -0.44 -12.54
N VAL A 21 -20.68 0.78 -13.06
CA VAL A 21 -21.73 1.82 -12.95
C VAL A 21 -22.91 1.48 -13.84
N ASN A 22 -22.65 0.91 -15.03
CA ASN A 22 -23.70 0.50 -15.96
C ASN A 22 -24.21 -0.88 -15.59
N VAL A 23 -25.51 -0.98 -15.36
CA VAL A 23 -26.22 -2.25 -15.09
C VAL A 23 -26.87 -2.71 -16.39
N PHE A 24 -26.42 -3.83 -16.94
CA PHE A 24 -27.02 -4.46 -18.09
C PHE A 24 -28.28 -5.25 -17.70
N GLU A 25 -29.16 -5.56 -18.67
CA GLU A 25 -30.44 -6.23 -18.35
C GLU A 25 -30.26 -7.60 -17.71
N HIS A 26 -29.24 -8.35 -18.07
CA HIS A 26 -28.94 -9.65 -17.45
C HIS A 26 -28.45 -9.52 -15.99
N ASP A 27 -27.91 -8.37 -15.59
CA ASP A 27 -27.46 -8.12 -14.21
C ASP A 27 -28.64 -7.86 -13.26
N LYS A 28 -29.83 -7.56 -13.82
CA LYS A 28 -31.06 -7.37 -13.02
C LYS A 28 -31.55 -8.69 -12.41
N GLN A 29 -31.22 -9.82 -13.02
CA GLN A 29 -31.61 -11.14 -12.52
C GLN A 29 -30.69 -11.66 -11.42
N ASN A 30 -29.49 -11.08 -11.28
CA ASN A 30 -28.47 -11.44 -10.29
C ASN A 30 -28.16 -10.25 -9.37
N ALA A 31 -29.17 -9.59 -8.83
CA ALA A 31 -28.98 -8.45 -7.93
C ALA A 31 -28.20 -8.81 -6.67
N ASP A 32 -28.14 -10.09 -6.32
CA ASP A 32 -27.39 -10.66 -5.20
C ASP A 32 -26.02 -11.25 -5.60
N ASP A 33 -25.59 -11.05 -6.85
CA ASP A 33 -24.29 -11.54 -7.30
C ASP A 33 -23.16 -10.73 -6.67
N MET A 34 -22.53 -11.30 -5.65
CA MET A 34 -21.41 -10.72 -4.93
C MET A 34 -20.16 -10.54 -5.80
N THR A 35 -20.09 -11.19 -6.97
CA THR A 35 -18.93 -11.11 -7.88
C THR A 35 -18.74 -9.70 -8.46
N ASN A 36 -19.78 -8.88 -8.50
CA ASN A 36 -19.75 -7.50 -8.99
C ASN A 36 -19.63 -6.46 -7.88
N LEU A 37 -19.45 -6.88 -6.63
CA LEU A 37 -19.32 -5.99 -5.49
C LEU A 37 -17.87 -5.92 -5.04
N MET A 38 -17.43 -4.71 -4.75
CA MET A 38 -16.14 -4.42 -4.14
C MET A 38 -16.35 -3.82 -2.76
N GLU A 39 -15.50 -4.17 -1.82
CA GLU A 39 -15.52 -3.58 -0.49
C GLU A 39 -15.32 -2.06 -0.59
N LYS A 40 -16.16 -1.30 0.10
CA LYS A 40 -16.03 0.15 0.10
C LYS A 40 -14.78 0.56 0.83
N ALA A 41 -13.89 1.28 0.14
CA ALA A 41 -12.67 1.83 0.74
C ALA A 41 -13.00 2.95 1.75
N GLY A 42 -12.21 3.04 2.80
CA GLY A 42 -12.32 4.09 3.80
C GLY A 42 -11.85 3.63 5.19
N PRO A 43 -11.79 4.58 6.13
CA PRO A 43 -11.34 4.28 7.49
C PRO A 43 -12.34 3.37 8.23
N ARG A 44 -11.82 2.36 8.89
CA ARG A 44 -12.61 1.48 9.76
C ARG A 44 -12.53 1.97 11.21
N GLU A 45 -13.60 1.74 11.97
CA GLU A 45 -13.63 2.07 13.39
C GLU A 45 -12.65 1.19 14.18
N MET A 46 -12.65 -0.10 13.86
CA MET A 46 -11.70 -1.06 14.42
C MET A 46 -10.55 -1.29 13.43
N ILE A 47 -9.34 -1.33 13.94
CA ILE A 47 -8.14 -1.62 13.15
C ILE A 47 -7.67 -3.05 13.41
N TYR A 48 -7.23 -3.72 12.35
CA TYR A 48 -6.81 -5.13 12.43
C TYR A 48 -5.48 -5.29 13.16
N PHE A 49 -4.48 -4.48 12.83
CA PHE A 49 -3.15 -4.56 13.41
C PHE A 49 -2.99 -3.70 14.67
N ASN A 50 -2.25 -4.21 15.65
CA ASN A 50 -1.75 -3.37 16.75
C ASN A 50 -0.56 -2.54 16.24
N PRO A 51 -0.67 -1.20 16.20
CA PRO A 51 0.37 -0.34 15.62
C PRO A 51 1.76 -0.46 16.26
N ALA A 52 1.82 -0.84 17.55
CA ALA A 52 3.08 -1.03 18.26
C ALA A 52 3.92 -2.19 17.70
N HIS A 53 3.27 -3.17 17.07
CA HIS A 53 3.90 -4.35 16.51
C HIS A 53 4.06 -4.31 14.98
N VAL A 54 3.51 -3.29 14.32
CA VAL A 54 3.58 -3.16 12.86
C VAL A 54 4.95 -2.66 12.41
N THR A 55 5.49 -3.33 11.40
CA THR A 55 6.51 -2.81 10.51
C THR A 55 5.87 -2.58 9.15
N ALA A 56 5.77 -1.32 8.73
CA ALA A 56 5.21 -0.96 7.43
C ALA A 56 6.32 -0.84 6.38
N GLY A 57 6.07 -1.37 5.19
CA GLY A 57 6.91 -1.19 4.00
C GLY A 57 6.24 -0.27 2.99
N ILE A 58 7.01 0.54 2.29
CA ILE A 58 6.52 1.38 1.19
C ILE A 58 7.46 1.23 0.01
N CYS A 59 6.93 0.92 -1.16
CA CYS A 59 7.69 0.93 -2.41
C CYS A 59 6.92 1.61 -3.54
N THR A 60 7.67 2.19 -4.49
CA THR A 60 7.13 2.79 -5.71
C THR A 60 7.68 2.07 -6.92
N CYS A 61 6.80 1.60 -7.80
CA CYS A 61 7.13 0.76 -8.95
C CYS A 61 6.64 1.41 -10.26
N GLY A 62 7.24 1.01 -11.36
CA GLY A 62 6.82 1.44 -12.68
C GLY A 62 7.38 2.79 -13.11
N GLY A 63 6.58 3.55 -13.85
CA GLY A 63 6.96 4.87 -14.35
C GLY A 63 6.76 5.99 -13.31
N LEU A 64 7.43 7.10 -13.51
CA LEU A 64 7.24 8.29 -12.70
C LEU A 64 5.91 8.98 -13.07
N CYS A 65 5.21 9.45 -12.05
CA CYS A 65 4.07 10.34 -12.21
C CYS A 65 4.12 11.46 -11.16
N PRO A 66 3.48 12.60 -11.41
CA PRO A 66 3.36 13.65 -10.40
C PRO A 66 2.69 13.15 -9.13
N GLY A 67 3.20 13.58 -7.97
CA GLY A 67 2.58 13.27 -6.67
C GLY A 67 3.08 12.00 -5.98
N LEU A 68 4.02 11.24 -6.56
CA LEU A 68 4.57 10.04 -5.89
C LEU A 68 5.14 10.36 -4.50
N ASN A 69 5.89 11.44 -4.39
CA ASN A 69 6.46 11.88 -3.11
C ASN A 69 5.39 12.35 -2.12
N ASP A 70 4.29 12.94 -2.61
CA ASP A 70 3.15 13.30 -1.76
C ASP A 70 2.50 12.05 -1.16
N VAL A 71 2.36 10.98 -1.95
CA VAL A 71 1.83 9.70 -1.48
C VAL A 71 2.75 9.11 -0.40
N ILE A 72 4.06 9.02 -0.65
CA ILE A 72 5.03 8.52 0.33
C ILE A 72 4.92 9.33 1.63
N ARG A 73 4.97 10.65 1.53
CA ARG A 73 4.85 11.56 2.67
C ARG A 73 3.55 11.39 3.44
N ALA A 74 2.43 11.31 2.73
CA ALA A 74 1.11 11.16 3.33
C ALA A 74 0.97 9.83 4.08
N VAL A 75 1.42 8.73 3.51
CA VAL A 75 1.42 7.40 4.14
C VAL A 75 2.27 7.42 5.41
N VAL A 76 3.52 7.89 5.33
CA VAL A 76 4.43 7.96 6.49
C VAL A 76 3.82 8.81 7.61
N ARG A 77 3.35 10.02 7.30
CA ARG A 77 2.75 10.91 8.31
C ARG A 77 1.46 10.36 8.89
N CYS A 78 0.64 9.68 8.10
CA CYS A 78 -0.57 9.03 8.56
C CYS A 78 -0.25 7.89 9.53
N LEU A 79 0.62 6.98 9.15
CA LEU A 79 1.06 5.86 9.98
C LEU A 79 1.65 6.36 11.31
N TRP A 80 2.54 7.34 11.23
CA TRP A 80 3.24 7.88 12.40
C TRP A 80 2.33 8.67 13.33
N ASN A 81 1.60 9.66 12.81
CA ASN A 81 0.86 10.61 13.63
C ASN A 81 -0.52 10.11 14.05
N ARG A 82 -1.21 9.34 13.17
CA ARG A 82 -2.57 8.88 13.46
C ARG A 82 -2.62 7.51 14.10
N TYR A 83 -1.73 6.61 13.68
CA TYR A 83 -1.74 5.21 14.13
C TYR A 83 -0.63 4.88 15.12
N GLY A 84 0.40 5.71 15.23
CA GLY A 84 1.50 5.46 16.15
C GLY A 84 2.49 4.40 15.68
N VAL A 85 2.46 4.01 14.39
CA VAL A 85 3.45 3.10 13.80
C VAL A 85 4.80 3.80 13.74
N ARG A 86 5.84 3.15 14.26
CA ARG A 86 7.19 3.72 14.39
C ARG A 86 8.24 3.06 13.50
N ARG A 87 7.95 1.89 12.98
CA ARG A 87 8.83 1.16 12.06
C ARG A 87 8.26 1.25 10.66
N ILE A 88 8.85 2.10 9.82
CA ILE A 88 8.41 2.34 8.45
C ILE A 88 9.62 2.25 7.54
N SER A 89 9.63 1.23 6.70
CA SER A 89 10.72 0.88 5.79
C SER A 89 10.40 1.34 4.37
N GLY A 90 11.24 2.19 3.81
CA GLY A 90 11.19 2.55 2.40
C GLY A 90 12.01 1.58 1.56
N ILE A 91 11.36 0.87 0.65
CA ILE A 91 12.02 -0.06 -0.27
C ILE A 91 12.38 0.70 -1.54
N ARG A 92 13.67 0.73 -1.85
CA ARG A 92 14.19 1.51 -2.99
C ARG A 92 14.00 0.78 -4.31
N TYR A 93 13.70 1.54 -5.34
CA TYR A 93 13.57 1.05 -6.72
C TYR A 93 12.53 -0.07 -6.91
N GLY A 94 11.39 0.05 -6.21
CA GLY A 94 10.26 -0.87 -6.37
C GLY A 94 10.60 -2.31 -6.00
N TYR A 95 10.14 -3.26 -6.79
CA TYR A 95 10.38 -4.69 -6.53
C TYR A 95 11.86 -5.08 -6.50
N LYS A 96 12.73 -4.38 -7.24
CA LYS A 96 14.18 -4.62 -7.19
C LYS A 96 14.78 -4.43 -5.81
N GLY A 97 14.18 -3.57 -4.99
CA GLY A 97 14.67 -3.30 -3.65
C GLY A 97 14.49 -4.44 -2.64
N PHE A 98 13.67 -5.43 -2.98
CA PHE A 98 13.54 -6.66 -2.19
C PHE A 98 14.65 -7.68 -2.50
N LEU A 99 15.25 -7.57 -3.69
CA LEU A 99 16.20 -8.54 -4.22
C LEU A 99 17.63 -8.17 -3.82
N ASN A 100 18.28 -9.04 -3.06
CA ASN A 100 19.63 -8.82 -2.53
C ASN A 100 20.68 -8.58 -3.61
N GLU A 101 20.48 -9.14 -4.81
CA GLU A 101 21.41 -9.01 -5.94
C GLU A 101 21.64 -7.57 -6.39
N PHE A 102 20.68 -6.67 -6.14
CA PHE A 102 20.80 -5.26 -6.51
C PHE A 102 21.46 -4.41 -5.42
N GLY A 103 21.63 -4.94 -4.20
CA GLY A 103 22.37 -4.27 -3.14
C GLY A 103 21.76 -2.95 -2.66
N PHE A 104 20.44 -2.77 -2.77
CA PHE A 104 19.78 -1.56 -2.30
C PHE A 104 19.47 -1.64 -0.81
N ASP A 105 19.93 -0.63 -0.07
CA ASP A 105 19.60 -0.49 1.34
C ASP A 105 18.16 -0.03 1.54
N VAL A 106 17.52 -0.60 2.56
CA VAL A 106 16.22 -0.15 3.03
C VAL A 106 16.37 1.20 3.75
N VAL A 107 15.48 2.13 3.46
CA VAL A 107 15.46 3.46 4.07
C VAL A 107 14.50 3.45 5.25
N ASP A 108 15.00 3.71 6.45
CA ASP A 108 14.12 3.98 7.59
C ASP A 108 13.41 5.33 7.40
N LEU A 109 12.07 5.31 7.40
CA LEU A 109 11.22 6.48 7.14
C LEU A 109 10.58 7.00 8.42
N ASN A 110 10.62 8.33 8.56
CA ASN A 110 9.94 9.06 9.63
C ASN A 110 9.45 10.42 9.10
N PRO A 111 8.64 11.16 9.88
CA PRO A 111 8.12 12.46 9.44
C PRO A 111 9.18 13.45 9.00
N ASP A 112 10.33 13.49 9.69
CA ASP A 112 11.40 14.46 9.39
C ASP A 112 12.06 14.18 8.04
N LYS A 113 12.28 12.89 7.73
CA LYS A 113 12.88 12.49 6.44
C LYS A 113 11.98 12.75 5.23
N VAL A 114 10.68 12.77 5.45
CA VAL A 114 9.71 12.97 4.36
C VAL A 114 9.11 14.37 4.32
N ASP A 115 9.54 15.29 5.21
CA ASP A 115 8.87 16.57 5.36
C ASP A 115 8.88 17.41 4.08
N ASP A 116 9.97 17.41 3.37
CA ASP A 116 10.21 18.25 2.19
C ASP A 116 10.21 17.50 0.85
N ILE A 117 10.06 16.17 0.83
CA ILE A 117 10.15 15.38 -0.41
C ILE A 117 9.10 15.74 -1.46
N HIS A 118 7.95 16.27 -1.04
CA HIS A 118 6.90 16.73 -1.94
C HIS A 118 7.29 17.94 -2.79
N LYS A 119 8.33 18.66 -2.40
CA LYS A 119 8.87 19.80 -3.16
C LYS A 119 9.75 19.38 -4.34
N THR A 120 10.11 18.09 -4.41
CA THR A 120 10.96 17.54 -5.47
C THR A 120 10.18 16.60 -6.35
N GLY A 121 10.46 16.61 -7.64
CA GLY A 121 9.87 15.67 -8.60
C GLY A 121 10.46 14.25 -8.47
N GLY A 122 9.83 13.31 -9.15
CA GLY A 122 10.26 11.92 -9.17
C GLY A 122 9.76 11.11 -7.98
N SER A 123 10.56 10.14 -7.54
CA SER A 123 10.29 9.35 -6.35
C SER A 123 11.49 9.39 -5.41
N TYR A 124 11.25 9.74 -4.15
CA TYR A 124 12.25 9.72 -3.08
C TYR A 124 12.87 8.33 -2.88
N LEU A 125 12.07 7.29 -3.04
CA LEU A 125 12.52 5.91 -2.96
C LEU A 125 13.10 5.38 -4.28
N GLY A 126 12.98 6.16 -5.35
CA GLY A 126 13.24 5.68 -6.71
C GLY A 126 12.16 4.72 -7.17
N THR A 127 12.16 4.41 -8.44
CA THR A 127 11.21 3.49 -9.05
C THR A 127 11.91 2.63 -10.11
N SER A 128 11.40 1.43 -10.35
CA SER A 128 11.86 0.58 -11.44
C SER A 128 10.73 -0.22 -12.03
N ARG A 129 10.97 -0.78 -13.22
CA ARG A 129 10.09 -1.76 -13.86
C ARG A 129 10.69 -3.15 -13.74
N GLY A 130 9.84 -4.16 -13.82
CA GLY A 130 10.23 -5.57 -13.79
C GLY A 130 10.36 -6.13 -12.38
N CYS A 131 10.81 -7.37 -12.32
CA CYS A 131 10.99 -8.18 -11.10
C CYS A 131 9.72 -8.51 -10.31
N GLY A 132 8.52 -8.16 -10.82
CA GLY A 132 7.27 -8.60 -10.22
C GLY A 132 6.98 -10.09 -10.41
N ASP A 133 7.71 -10.75 -11.30
CA ASP A 133 7.72 -12.20 -11.55
C ASP A 133 8.60 -12.99 -10.56
N ARG A 134 9.40 -12.28 -9.75
CA ARG A 134 10.26 -12.87 -8.70
C ARG A 134 9.52 -12.97 -7.36
N VAL A 135 8.31 -13.55 -7.38
CA VAL A 135 7.36 -13.52 -6.26
C VAL A 135 7.97 -14.15 -5.00
N ILE A 136 8.52 -15.36 -5.11
CA ILE A 136 9.11 -16.09 -3.96
C ILE A 136 10.23 -15.28 -3.29
N ASP A 137 11.15 -14.73 -4.09
CA ASP A 137 12.27 -13.95 -3.53
C ASP A 137 11.79 -12.66 -2.84
N ILE A 138 10.69 -12.08 -3.35
CA ILE A 138 10.08 -10.89 -2.74
C ILE A 138 9.40 -11.26 -1.43
N VAL A 139 8.67 -12.37 -1.37
CA VAL A 139 8.01 -12.87 -0.15
C VAL A 139 9.04 -13.20 0.91
N ASP A 140 10.12 -13.91 0.58
CA ASP A 140 11.24 -14.19 1.48
C ASP A 140 11.85 -12.89 2.04
N ALA A 141 11.94 -11.86 1.20
CA ALA A 141 12.46 -10.56 1.64
C ALA A 141 11.47 -9.82 2.56
N ILE A 142 10.16 -9.90 2.31
CA ILE A 142 9.11 -9.35 3.17
C ILE A 142 9.18 -10.00 4.56
N GLU A 143 9.31 -11.33 4.62
CA GLU A 143 9.49 -12.06 5.89
C GLU A 143 10.78 -11.65 6.60
N ARG A 144 11.91 -11.67 5.90
CA ARG A 144 13.22 -11.28 6.47
C ARG A 144 13.21 -9.87 7.04
N LEU A 145 12.52 -8.92 6.38
CA LEU A 145 12.37 -7.54 6.82
C LEU A 145 11.28 -7.38 7.89
N ASN A 146 10.58 -8.46 8.23
CA ASN A 146 9.44 -8.48 9.16
C ASN A 146 8.38 -7.43 8.82
N ILE A 147 8.06 -7.28 7.53
CA ILE A 147 7.06 -6.34 7.05
C ILE A 147 5.68 -6.99 7.19
N ASN A 148 4.81 -6.38 7.99
CA ASN A 148 3.44 -6.85 8.22
C ASN A 148 2.42 -6.08 7.38
N MET A 149 2.79 -4.91 6.87
CA MET A 149 1.93 -4.05 6.08
C MET A 149 2.75 -3.45 4.95
N LEU A 150 2.41 -3.76 3.71
CA LEU A 150 3.14 -3.29 2.54
C LEU A 150 2.28 -2.39 1.67
N PHE A 151 2.76 -1.16 1.42
CA PHE A 151 2.16 -0.20 0.50
C PHE A 151 2.93 -0.23 -0.82
N ILE A 152 2.26 -0.71 -1.87
CA ILE A 152 2.82 -0.78 -3.20
C ILE A 152 2.14 0.27 -4.07
N VAL A 153 2.93 1.20 -4.62
CA VAL A 153 2.43 2.29 -5.46
C VAL A 153 2.94 2.08 -6.89
N GLY A 154 2.03 1.94 -7.84
CA GLY A 154 2.38 1.71 -9.24
C GLY A 154 1.17 1.54 -10.16
N GLY A 155 1.42 1.22 -11.41
CA GLY A 155 0.41 0.99 -12.44
C GLY A 155 -0.02 -0.48 -12.57
N ASP A 156 -0.67 -0.84 -13.67
CA ASP A 156 -1.30 -2.14 -13.89
C ASP A 156 -0.36 -3.34 -13.70
N GLY A 157 0.86 -3.26 -14.24
CA GLY A 157 1.86 -4.32 -14.07
C GLY A 157 2.30 -4.50 -12.61
N THR A 158 2.36 -3.40 -11.88
CA THR A 158 2.66 -3.42 -10.43
C THR A 158 1.52 -4.04 -9.64
N GLN A 159 0.27 -3.70 -9.97
CA GLN A 159 -0.90 -4.27 -9.32
C GLN A 159 -1.02 -5.79 -9.57
N ARG A 160 -0.69 -6.23 -10.78
CA ARG A 160 -0.64 -7.67 -11.10
C ARG A 160 0.40 -8.39 -10.25
N GLY A 161 1.63 -7.86 -10.18
CA GLY A 161 2.68 -8.44 -9.33
C GLY A 161 2.32 -8.40 -7.83
N SER A 162 1.60 -7.36 -7.37
CA SER A 162 1.15 -7.31 -5.97
C SER A 162 0.08 -8.36 -5.65
N LEU A 163 -0.77 -8.71 -6.62
CA LEU A 163 -1.74 -9.81 -6.46
C LEU A 163 -1.01 -11.15 -6.34
N GLU A 164 -0.06 -11.44 -7.24
CA GLU A 164 0.75 -12.65 -7.19
C GLU A 164 1.53 -12.79 -5.86
N ILE A 165 2.06 -11.67 -5.34
CA ILE A 165 2.71 -11.64 -4.01
C ILE A 165 1.70 -11.95 -2.89
N ALA A 166 0.49 -11.41 -2.95
CA ALA A 166 -0.54 -11.66 -1.94
C ALA A 166 -0.99 -13.14 -1.96
N GLU A 167 -1.18 -13.72 -3.14
CA GLU A 167 -1.53 -15.14 -3.32
C GLU A 167 -0.43 -16.10 -2.81
N GLU A 168 0.85 -15.71 -2.90
CA GLU A 168 1.96 -16.52 -2.38
C GLU A 168 2.06 -16.46 -0.86
N ILE A 169 1.62 -15.36 -0.23
CA ILE A 169 1.64 -15.18 1.24
C ILE A 169 0.49 -15.94 1.92
N GLU A 170 -0.64 -16.17 1.23
CA GLU A 170 -1.81 -16.88 1.77
C GLU A 170 -1.56 -18.40 1.94
#